data_3eab152434da99fe47232575a67494be
#
_entry.id   3eab152434da99fe47232575a67494be
#
_cell.length_a   1.000
_cell.length_b   1.000
_cell.length_c   1.000
_cell.angle_alpha   90.00
_cell.angle_beta   90.00
_cell.angle_gamma   90.00
#
_symmetry.space_group_name_H-M   'P 1'
#
loop_
_entity.id
_entity.type
_entity.pdbx_description
1 polymer ?
#
loop_
_entity_poly.entity_id
_entity_poly.type
_entity_poly.pdbx_seq_one_letter_code
_entity_poly.pdbx_strand_id
1 'polypeptide(L)'
;RFYFRSNYCIKYIVRIIFTIILFFVINNTKSQEGVPIYFDYLTENYYLVHPSMAGVNLVGGKIRTTVRKQWFDQVEAPNLQTLTADLRLSERSGIGLTLFNDQNGYHAQKGAYITYAHHINFNDDIVLSKRPYPSKYDEIDQLSFGISVGGIQNSLDQTTFDLVDYDPLILGVMQNTSYFNIDVGMSYVNSKYYAHLTVKNLLFAPDEWYGETSDIYKTDTRNYKRFVASLGYVFYTDTPWSFEPSSLFQYSDLSFEKSIDFNFKAYYKLNYG
;
A
#
# COMPACT_ATOMS: atom_id res chain seq x y z
N ARG A 1 19.85 43.55 24.24
CA ARG A 1 20.14 43.37 22.78
C ARG A 1 19.81 41.98 22.22
N PHE A 2 19.44 40.99 23.05
CA PHE A 2 19.12 39.62 22.59
C PHE A 2 17.63 39.38 22.23
N TYR A 3 16.73 40.20 22.69
CA TYR A 3 15.27 40.00 22.49
C TYR A 3 14.77 40.40 21.11
N PHE A 4 15.51 41.20 20.34
CA PHE A 4 15.07 41.67 19.01
C PHE A 4 15.36 40.68 17.85
N ARG A 5 16.31 39.76 18.01
CA ARG A 5 16.64 38.78 16.95
C ARG A 5 15.67 37.59 16.87
N SER A 6 15.02 37.25 17.98
CA SER A 6 14.09 36.10 18.01
C SER A 6 12.81 36.33 17.18
N ASN A 7 12.28 37.55 17.21
CA ASN A 7 11.03 37.86 16.51
C ASN A 7 11.15 37.86 14.96
N TYR A 8 12.33 38.13 14.42
CA TYR A 8 12.54 38.06 12.98
C TYR A 8 12.61 36.62 12.47
N CYS A 9 13.27 35.75 13.21
CA CYS A 9 13.39 34.33 12.87
C CYS A 9 12.01 33.64 12.84
N ILE A 10 11.18 33.88 13.84
CA ILE A 10 9.80 33.37 13.92
C ILE A 10 8.95 33.87 12.75
N LYS A 11 9.04 35.15 12.39
CA LYS A 11 8.31 35.72 11.23
C LYS A 11 8.74 35.09 9.91
N TYR A 12 10.02 34.78 9.73
CA TYR A 12 10.51 34.08 8.53
C TYR A 12 10.01 32.65 8.46
N ILE A 13 10.05 31.91 9.56
CA ILE A 13 9.56 30.55 9.66
C ILE A 13 8.05 30.49 9.35
N VAL A 14 7.26 31.39 9.94
CA VAL A 14 5.82 31.49 9.68
C VAL A 14 5.53 31.82 8.22
N ARG A 15 6.29 32.72 7.59
CA ARG A 15 6.14 33.01 6.15
C ARG A 15 6.48 31.81 5.29
N ILE A 16 7.54 31.08 5.57
CA ILE A 16 7.94 29.88 4.84
C ILE A 16 6.84 28.82 4.98
N ILE A 17 6.35 28.57 6.18
CA ILE A 17 5.25 27.61 6.43
C ILE A 17 3.98 28.05 5.66
N PHE A 18 3.62 29.31 5.70
CA PHE A 18 2.46 29.85 4.97
C PHE A 18 2.62 29.73 3.46
N THR A 19 3.82 29.96 2.92
CA THR A 19 4.12 29.79 1.49
C THR A 19 4.03 28.33 1.07
N ILE A 20 4.53 27.41 1.91
CA ILE A 20 4.43 25.96 1.68
C ILE A 20 2.96 25.54 1.71
N ILE A 21 2.18 25.97 2.69
CA ILE A 21 0.73 25.68 2.77
C ILE A 21 0.01 26.21 1.54
N LEU A 22 0.30 27.45 1.11
CA LEU A 22 -0.30 28.05 -0.08
C LEU A 22 0.03 27.26 -1.35
N PHE A 23 1.25 26.73 -1.46
CA PHE A 23 1.67 25.91 -2.61
C PHE A 23 0.88 24.59 -2.69
N PHE A 24 0.51 24.00 -1.55
CA PHE A 24 -0.32 22.78 -1.50
C PHE A 24 -1.81 23.04 -1.79
N VAL A 25 -2.32 24.26 -1.60
CA VAL A 25 -3.75 24.61 -1.82
C VAL A 25 -4.08 24.86 -3.30
N ILE A 26 -3.08 25.10 -4.17
CA ILE A 26 -3.30 25.49 -5.57
C ILE A 26 -3.42 24.28 -6.54
N ASN A 27 -3.36 23.06 -6.05
CA ASN A 27 -3.47 21.89 -6.92
C ASN A 27 -4.92 21.57 -7.24
N ASN A 28 -5.25 21.49 -8.54
CA ASN A 28 -6.53 20.98 -9.02
C ASN A 28 -6.65 19.50 -8.61
N THR A 29 -7.49 19.20 -7.64
CA THR A 29 -7.84 17.84 -7.27
C THR A 29 -8.74 17.25 -8.37
N LYS A 30 -8.25 16.24 -9.07
CA LYS A 30 -9.08 15.39 -9.94
C LYS A 30 -9.63 14.25 -9.11
N SER A 31 -10.87 13.84 -9.38
CA SER A 31 -11.46 12.66 -8.77
C SER A 31 -10.64 11.43 -9.16
N GLN A 32 -10.32 10.58 -8.18
CA GLN A 32 -9.58 9.33 -8.42
C GLN A 32 -10.57 8.25 -8.83
N GLU A 33 -10.36 7.67 -10.01
CA GLU A 33 -11.00 6.43 -10.42
C GLU A 33 -10.10 5.25 -10.02
N GLY A 34 -10.63 4.32 -9.25
CA GLY A 34 -9.91 3.11 -8.87
C GLY A 34 -9.01 3.25 -7.64
N VAL A 35 -9.62 3.38 -6.48
CA VAL A 35 -8.90 3.38 -5.20
C VAL A 35 -8.17 2.04 -5.04
N PRO A 36 -6.84 2.04 -4.82
CA PRO A 36 -6.12 0.80 -4.56
C PRO A 36 -6.63 0.13 -3.28
N ILE A 37 -6.53 -1.20 -3.23
CA ILE A 37 -6.90 -2.02 -2.07
C ILE A 37 -5.90 -1.78 -0.94
N TYR A 38 -5.91 -0.58 -0.38
CA TYR A 38 -5.03 -0.18 0.71
C TYR A 38 -5.86 0.45 1.83
N PHE A 39 -5.37 0.29 3.03
CA PHE A 39 -5.92 0.93 4.21
C PHE A 39 -4.96 2.03 4.71
N ASP A 40 -5.45 2.90 5.58
CA ASP A 40 -4.76 4.13 5.97
C ASP A 40 -3.44 3.91 6.75
N TYR A 41 -3.19 2.70 7.28
CA TYR A 41 -2.01 2.35 8.08
C TYR A 41 -1.02 1.46 7.32
N LEU A 42 -0.67 1.82 6.09
CA LEU A 42 0.26 1.04 5.25
C LEU A 42 1.62 0.81 5.89
N THR A 43 2.09 1.76 6.70
CA THR A 43 3.36 1.65 7.42
C THR A 43 3.40 0.53 8.45
N GLU A 44 2.25 -0.03 8.84
CA GLU A 44 2.16 -1.21 9.71
C GLU A 44 2.22 -2.53 8.91
N ASN A 45 1.93 -2.48 7.61
CA ASN A 45 1.92 -3.66 6.75
C ASN A 45 2.51 -3.38 5.37
N TYR A 46 3.81 -3.10 5.31
CA TYR A 46 4.50 -2.89 4.04
C TYR A 46 4.44 -4.10 3.11
N TYR A 47 4.30 -5.32 3.65
CA TYR A 47 4.16 -6.52 2.84
C TYR A 47 2.91 -6.49 1.94
N LEU A 48 1.81 -5.90 2.36
CA LEU A 48 0.60 -5.76 1.53
C LEU A 48 0.87 -5.00 0.23
N VAL A 49 1.82 -4.07 0.27
CA VAL A 49 2.17 -3.19 -0.86
C VAL A 49 3.41 -3.69 -1.60
N HIS A 50 4.43 -4.12 -0.86
CA HIS A 50 5.75 -4.43 -1.37
C HIS A 50 6.05 -5.94 -1.22
N PRO A 51 6.01 -6.72 -2.32
CA PRO A 51 6.31 -8.16 -2.29
C PRO A 51 7.65 -8.51 -1.66
N SER A 52 8.65 -7.63 -1.83
CA SER A 52 9.99 -7.78 -1.28
C SER A 52 10.04 -7.78 0.26
N MET A 53 8.94 -7.37 0.91
CA MET A 53 8.82 -7.35 2.37
C MET A 53 8.29 -8.66 2.98
N ALA A 54 7.96 -9.66 2.15
CA ALA A 54 7.54 -10.97 2.66
C ALA A 54 8.67 -11.64 3.45
N GLY A 55 8.42 -11.96 4.73
CA GLY A 55 9.42 -12.58 5.60
C GLY A 55 10.63 -11.70 5.90
N VAL A 56 10.49 -10.37 5.84
CA VAL A 56 11.58 -9.43 6.15
C VAL A 56 12.08 -9.56 7.60
N ASN A 57 11.24 -10.04 8.51
CA ASN A 57 11.67 -10.30 9.87
C ASN A 57 12.61 -11.51 9.91
N LEU A 58 13.71 -11.37 10.62
CA LEU A 58 14.73 -12.43 10.72
C LEU A 58 14.22 -13.68 11.42
N VAL A 59 13.22 -13.57 12.28
CA VAL A 59 12.67 -14.69 13.05
C VAL A 59 11.13 -14.63 13.05
N GLY A 60 10.52 -15.80 12.79
CA GLY A 60 9.08 -16.00 12.91
C GLY A 60 8.27 -15.57 11.70
N GLY A 61 6.97 -15.66 11.85
CA GLY A 61 5.98 -15.23 10.86
C GLY A 61 5.06 -14.16 11.44
N LYS A 62 4.39 -13.43 10.56
CA LYS A 62 3.40 -12.43 10.91
C LYS A 62 2.10 -12.75 10.20
N ILE A 63 0.99 -12.62 10.91
CA ILE A 63 -0.36 -12.65 10.35
C ILE A 63 -1.02 -11.34 10.71
N ARG A 64 -1.60 -10.68 9.72
CA ARG A 64 -2.32 -9.42 9.91
C ARG A 64 -3.66 -9.49 9.20
N THR A 65 -4.68 -9.08 9.89
CA THR A 65 -6.03 -8.93 9.36
C THR A 65 -6.45 -7.48 9.51
N THR A 66 -6.99 -6.91 8.46
CA THR A 66 -7.54 -5.56 8.47
C THR A 66 -8.94 -5.57 7.91
N VAL A 67 -9.84 -4.89 8.60
CA VAL A 67 -11.21 -4.65 8.15
C VAL A 67 -11.44 -3.14 8.18
N ARG A 68 -11.80 -2.58 7.03
CA ARG A 68 -12.17 -1.18 6.89
C ARG A 68 -13.59 -1.09 6.35
N LYS A 69 -14.49 -0.55 7.14
CA LYS A 69 -15.86 -0.26 6.73
C LYS A 69 -16.11 1.24 6.85
N GLN A 70 -16.72 1.83 5.83
CA GLN A 70 -17.08 3.25 5.79
C GLN A 70 -18.62 3.37 5.70
N TRP A 71 -19.17 4.51 6.11
CA TRP A 71 -20.62 4.83 6.01
C TRP A 71 -21.53 3.72 6.56
N PHE A 72 -21.41 3.46 7.86
CA PHE A 72 -22.11 2.35 8.53
C PHE A 72 -23.63 2.33 8.35
N ASP A 73 -24.22 3.47 8.01
CA ASP A 73 -25.68 3.62 7.80
C ASP A 73 -26.12 3.29 6.37
N GLN A 74 -25.19 2.99 5.47
CA GLN A 74 -25.48 2.62 4.07
C GLN A 74 -25.42 1.12 3.88
N VAL A 75 -26.38 0.56 3.13
CA VAL A 75 -26.48 -0.90 2.92
C VAL A 75 -25.28 -1.42 2.13
N GLU A 76 -24.85 -0.68 1.10
CA GLU A 76 -23.78 -1.09 0.19
C GLU A 76 -22.50 -0.25 0.38
N ALA A 77 -22.22 0.05 1.64
CA ALA A 77 -21.08 0.85 2.03
C ALA A 77 -19.74 0.14 1.72
N PRO A 78 -18.69 0.90 1.38
CA PRO A 78 -17.36 0.35 1.16
C PRO A 78 -16.89 -0.52 2.33
N ASN A 79 -16.50 -1.74 2.02
CA ASN A 79 -16.03 -2.74 2.99
C ASN A 79 -14.82 -3.48 2.44
N LEU A 80 -13.64 -3.11 2.93
CA LEU A 80 -12.38 -3.75 2.57
C LEU A 80 -11.92 -4.69 3.68
N GLN A 81 -11.64 -5.91 3.32
CA GLN A 81 -11.08 -6.94 4.20
C GLN A 81 -9.76 -7.44 3.61
N THR A 82 -8.71 -7.46 4.40
CA THR A 82 -7.42 -8.01 3.98
C THR A 82 -6.88 -8.97 5.04
N LEU A 83 -6.27 -10.05 4.59
CA LEU A 83 -5.48 -10.97 5.40
C LEU A 83 -4.12 -11.13 4.74
N THR A 84 -3.08 -10.82 5.47
CA THR A 84 -1.70 -11.09 5.04
C THR A 84 -1.02 -12.01 6.04
N ALA A 85 -0.28 -12.98 5.53
CA ALA A 85 0.58 -13.84 6.31
C ALA A 85 1.95 -13.91 5.64
N ASP A 86 3.01 -13.67 6.37
CA ASP A 86 4.37 -13.75 5.87
C ASP A 86 5.29 -14.50 6.84
N LEU A 87 6.21 -15.27 6.32
CA LEU A 87 7.11 -16.12 7.08
C LEU A 87 8.50 -16.12 6.46
N ARG A 88 9.54 -16.02 7.29
CA ARG A 88 10.92 -16.27 6.91
C ARG A 88 11.16 -17.77 6.86
N LEU A 89 11.46 -18.33 5.69
CA LEU A 89 11.76 -19.77 5.52
C LEU A 89 13.22 -20.10 5.81
N SER A 90 14.13 -19.22 5.42
CA SER A 90 15.56 -19.39 5.59
C SER A 90 16.23 -18.03 5.74
N GLU A 91 17.54 -18.02 5.95
CA GLU A 91 18.33 -16.77 6.05
C GLU A 91 18.13 -15.83 4.86
N ARG A 92 17.80 -16.36 3.69
CA ARG A 92 17.70 -15.59 2.44
C ARG A 92 16.34 -15.69 1.76
N SER A 93 15.38 -16.42 2.33
CA SER A 93 14.10 -16.67 1.65
C SER A 93 12.92 -16.40 2.55
N GLY A 94 11.96 -15.63 2.06
CA GLY A 94 10.68 -15.38 2.68
C GLY A 94 9.54 -15.80 1.75
N ILE A 95 8.43 -16.19 2.34
CA ILE A 95 7.17 -16.43 1.63
C ILE A 95 6.05 -15.63 2.26
N GLY A 96 5.02 -15.40 1.48
CA GLY A 96 3.83 -14.72 1.97
C GLY A 96 2.58 -15.10 1.21
N LEU A 97 1.46 -14.85 1.86
CA LEU A 97 0.11 -14.99 1.34
C LEU A 97 -0.64 -13.70 1.59
N THR A 98 -1.33 -13.19 0.59
CA THR A 98 -2.25 -12.06 0.70
C THR A 98 -3.61 -12.48 0.18
N LEU A 99 -4.65 -12.29 0.98
CA LEU A 99 -6.04 -12.43 0.59
C LEU A 99 -6.73 -11.09 0.79
N PHE A 100 -7.61 -10.73 -0.13
CA PHE A 100 -8.41 -9.52 0.02
C PHE A 100 -9.80 -9.69 -0.56
N ASN A 101 -10.74 -8.94 0.00
CA ASN A 101 -12.10 -8.78 -0.48
C ASN A 101 -12.48 -7.31 -0.29
N ASP A 102 -12.68 -6.60 -1.38
CA ASP A 102 -13.10 -5.21 -1.41
C ASP A 102 -14.47 -5.11 -2.07
N GLN A 103 -15.43 -4.60 -1.36
CA GLN A 103 -16.78 -4.36 -1.84
C GLN A 103 -17.06 -2.86 -1.74
N ASN A 104 -17.50 -2.26 -2.84
CA ASN A 104 -17.85 -0.86 -2.92
C ASN A 104 -19.11 -0.69 -3.77
N GLY A 105 -20.25 -0.56 -3.12
CA GLY A 105 -21.55 -0.59 -3.78
C GLY A 105 -21.76 -1.95 -4.47
N TYR A 106 -22.16 -1.90 -5.72
CA TYR A 106 -22.40 -3.07 -6.57
C TYR A 106 -21.12 -3.71 -7.13
N HIS A 107 -19.99 -3.03 -7.02
CA HIS A 107 -18.69 -3.56 -7.41
C HIS A 107 -18.03 -4.31 -6.26
N ALA A 108 -17.49 -5.48 -6.57
CA ALA A 108 -16.62 -6.19 -5.64
C ALA A 108 -15.37 -6.70 -6.36
N GLN A 109 -14.25 -6.63 -5.66
CA GLN A 109 -12.99 -7.19 -6.10
C GLN A 109 -12.44 -8.10 -5.01
N LYS A 110 -12.11 -9.33 -5.34
CA LYS A 110 -11.47 -10.28 -4.42
C LYS A 110 -10.29 -10.95 -5.09
N GLY A 111 -9.28 -11.28 -4.30
CA GLY A 111 -8.11 -11.92 -4.86
C GLY A 111 -7.23 -12.58 -3.81
N ALA A 112 -6.31 -13.38 -4.34
CA ALA A 112 -5.31 -14.08 -3.58
C ALA A 112 -3.96 -13.99 -4.28
N TYR A 113 -2.90 -13.69 -3.52
CA TYR A 113 -1.52 -13.66 -4.00
C TYR A 113 -0.63 -14.55 -3.15
N ILE A 114 0.24 -15.29 -3.80
CA ILE A 114 1.37 -15.99 -3.18
C ILE A 114 2.63 -15.22 -3.53
N THR A 115 3.49 -15.01 -2.53
CA THR A 115 4.69 -14.20 -2.66
C THR A 115 5.92 -15.02 -2.31
N TYR A 116 6.98 -14.83 -3.08
CA TYR A 116 8.34 -15.23 -2.73
C TYR A 116 9.22 -13.98 -2.65
N ALA A 117 10.04 -13.90 -1.60
CA ALA A 117 11.05 -12.86 -1.45
C ALA A 117 12.42 -13.46 -1.23
N HIS A 118 13.44 -12.90 -1.89
CA HIS A 118 14.83 -13.22 -1.68
C HIS A 118 15.54 -12.06 -0.99
N HIS A 119 16.27 -12.37 0.07
CA HIS A 119 16.91 -11.39 0.94
C HIS A 119 18.44 -11.55 0.89
N ILE A 120 19.13 -10.46 0.67
CA ILE A 120 20.58 -10.35 0.70
C ILE A 120 20.96 -9.53 1.91
N ASN A 121 21.55 -10.16 2.91
CA ASN A 121 22.03 -9.47 4.11
C ASN A 121 23.47 -9.02 3.86
N PHE A 122 23.80 -7.79 4.19
CA PHE A 122 25.13 -7.23 4.06
C PHE A 122 25.97 -7.39 5.34
N ASN A 123 25.33 -7.67 6.47
CA ASN A 123 26.01 -7.96 7.72
C ASN A 123 26.16 -9.47 7.90
N ASP A 124 27.40 -9.96 7.96
CA ASP A 124 27.73 -11.38 8.12
C ASP A 124 27.39 -11.92 9.51
N ASP A 125 27.25 -11.08 10.52
CA ASP A 125 27.02 -11.42 11.92
C ASP A 125 25.55 -11.44 12.34
N ILE A 126 24.61 -11.53 11.41
CA ILE A 126 23.23 -11.83 11.78
C ILE A 126 23.18 -13.28 12.26
N VAL A 127 23.75 -13.50 13.43
CA VAL A 127 23.38 -14.65 14.24
C VAL A 127 21.88 -14.51 14.43
N LEU A 128 21.11 -15.42 13.83
CA LEU A 128 19.69 -15.60 14.14
C LEU A 128 19.62 -15.68 15.66
N SER A 129 19.49 -14.50 16.27
CA SER A 129 19.43 -14.40 17.70
C SER A 129 18.25 -15.27 18.12
N LYS A 130 18.50 -16.27 18.96
CA LYS A 130 17.46 -17.14 19.54
C LYS A 130 16.45 -16.34 20.39
N ARG A 131 16.50 -15.00 20.30
CA ARG A 131 15.53 -14.12 20.91
C ARG A 131 14.25 -14.16 20.11
N PRO A 132 13.11 -14.43 20.74
CA PRO A 132 11.82 -14.53 20.06
C PRO A 132 11.37 -13.22 19.39
N TYR A 133 12.02 -12.09 19.70
CA TYR A 133 11.75 -10.79 19.10
C TYR A 133 13.08 -10.10 18.79
N PRO A 134 13.45 -9.88 17.51
CA PRO A 134 14.57 -8.99 17.19
C PRO A 134 14.26 -7.61 17.75
N SER A 135 15.21 -7.02 18.48
CA SER A 135 15.05 -5.64 18.87
C SER A 135 15.04 -4.79 17.59
N LYS A 136 14.28 -3.71 17.56
CA LYS A 136 14.28 -2.74 16.44
C LYS A 136 15.67 -2.13 16.19
N TYR A 137 16.62 -2.42 17.08
CA TYR A 137 18.01 -1.96 17.10
C TYR A 137 19.02 -3.00 16.60
N ASP A 138 18.58 -4.21 16.24
CA ASP A 138 19.48 -5.11 15.55
C ASP A 138 19.85 -4.45 14.22
N GLU A 139 21.13 -4.34 13.94
CA GLU A 139 21.66 -3.70 12.72
C GLU A 139 21.27 -4.50 11.50
N ILE A 140 20.02 -4.35 11.08
CA ILE A 140 19.52 -4.92 9.83
C ILE A 140 20.11 -4.09 8.70
N ASP A 141 20.80 -4.72 7.79
CA ASP A 141 21.22 -4.14 6.52
C ASP A 141 20.93 -5.17 5.42
N GLN A 142 19.79 -4.99 4.75
CA GLN A 142 19.23 -6.02 3.90
C GLN A 142 18.65 -5.42 2.62
N LEU A 143 19.05 -5.98 1.49
CA LEU A 143 18.42 -5.78 0.19
C LEU A 143 17.51 -6.98 -0.13
N SER A 144 16.29 -6.72 -0.52
CA SER A 144 15.28 -7.76 -0.76
C SER A 144 14.64 -7.58 -2.13
N PHE A 145 14.43 -8.69 -2.83
CA PHE A 145 13.66 -8.74 -4.08
C PHE A 145 12.46 -9.64 -3.85
N GLY A 146 11.30 -9.25 -4.37
CA GLY A 146 10.08 -10.03 -4.18
C GLY A 146 9.26 -10.11 -5.46
N ILE A 147 8.58 -11.23 -5.62
CA ILE A 147 7.60 -11.46 -6.66
C ILE A 147 6.33 -12.04 -6.03
N SER A 148 5.19 -11.49 -6.40
CA SER A 148 3.87 -12.03 -6.06
C SER A 148 3.16 -12.45 -7.32
N VAL A 149 2.52 -13.61 -7.27
CA VAL A 149 1.66 -14.13 -8.35
C VAL A 149 0.29 -14.41 -7.75
N GLY A 150 -0.76 -13.96 -8.42
CA GLY A 150 -2.10 -14.11 -7.88
C GLY A 150 -3.20 -14.06 -8.91
N GLY A 151 -4.41 -14.38 -8.45
CA GLY A 151 -5.64 -14.24 -9.21
C GLY A 151 -6.55 -13.19 -8.58
N ILE A 152 -7.20 -12.43 -9.42
CA ILE A 152 -8.18 -11.42 -9.06
C ILE A 152 -9.48 -11.76 -9.76
N GLN A 153 -10.58 -11.64 -9.03
CA GLN A 153 -11.93 -11.70 -9.56
C GLN A 153 -12.63 -10.37 -9.27
N ASN A 154 -13.09 -9.72 -10.34
CA ASN A 154 -13.97 -8.57 -10.27
C ASN A 154 -15.40 -9.01 -10.48
N SER A 155 -16.35 -8.42 -9.78
CA SER A 155 -17.78 -8.67 -9.95
C SER A 155 -18.56 -7.36 -9.95
N LEU A 156 -19.59 -7.31 -10.77
CA LEU A 156 -20.58 -6.23 -10.82
C LEU A 156 -21.96 -6.86 -10.67
N ASP A 157 -22.65 -6.50 -9.58
CA ASP A 157 -23.99 -6.99 -9.30
C ASP A 157 -25.03 -5.98 -9.82
N GLN A 158 -25.71 -6.34 -10.88
CA GLN A 158 -26.80 -5.54 -11.48
C GLN A 158 -28.18 -6.15 -11.19
N THR A 159 -28.27 -7.18 -10.37
CA THR A 159 -29.53 -7.92 -10.15
C THR A 159 -30.62 -7.09 -9.47
N THR A 160 -30.22 -6.04 -8.76
CA THR A 160 -31.14 -5.13 -8.04
C THR A 160 -31.42 -3.83 -8.79
N PHE A 161 -30.85 -3.65 -9.98
CA PHE A 161 -31.09 -2.44 -10.77
C PHE A 161 -32.50 -2.43 -11.32
N ASP A 162 -33.15 -1.24 -11.26
CA ASP A 162 -34.47 -1.08 -11.83
C ASP A 162 -34.40 -1.08 -13.38
N LEU A 163 -35.13 -1.99 -13.98
CA LEU A 163 -35.17 -2.16 -15.45
C LEU A 163 -36.31 -1.34 -16.11
N VAL A 164 -36.94 -0.41 -15.37
CA VAL A 164 -38.05 0.39 -15.91
C VAL A 164 -37.61 1.29 -17.06
N ASP A 165 -36.41 1.86 -16.97
CA ASP A 165 -35.80 2.60 -18.07
C ASP A 165 -34.80 1.70 -18.79
N TYR A 166 -35.09 1.40 -20.08
CA TYR A 166 -34.22 0.54 -20.86
C TYR A 166 -32.83 1.17 -21.05
N ASP A 167 -31.84 0.63 -20.34
CA ASP A 167 -30.43 0.90 -20.56
C ASP A 167 -29.75 -0.39 -21.08
N PRO A 168 -29.21 -0.40 -22.31
CA PRO A 168 -28.57 -1.59 -22.89
C PRO A 168 -27.34 -2.06 -22.10
N LEU A 169 -26.79 -1.26 -21.17
CA LEU A 169 -25.67 -1.61 -20.30
C LEU A 169 -26.12 -2.37 -19.05
N ILE A 170 -27.40 -2.27 -18.68
CA ILE A 170 -27.94 -2.96 -17.52
C ILE A 170 -28.48 -4.31 -17.96
N LEU A 171 -27.70 -5.36 -17.73
CA LEU A 171 -28.11 -6.73 -18.07
C LEU A 171 -28.96 -7.39 -16.98
N GLY A 172 -29.10 -6.77 -15.80
CA GLY A 172 -29.86 -7.33 -14.68
C GLY A 172 -29.26 -8.62 -14.10
N VAL A 173 -27.99 -8.90 -14.34
CA VAL A 173 -27.28 -10.11 -13.93
C VAL A 173 -26.00 -9.77 -13.16
N MET A 174 -25.47 -10.76 -12.45
CA MET A 174 -24.13 -10.64 -11.87
C MET A 174 -23.07 -10.93 -12.92
N GLN A 175 -22.24 -9.96 -13.22
CA GLN A 175 -21.11 -10.10 -14.14
C GLN A 175 -19.84 -10.39 -13.35
N ASN A 176 -19.03 -11.33 -13.84
CA ASN A 176 -17.76 -11.71 -13.21
C ASN A 176 -16.65 -11.80 -14.25
N THR A 177 -15.50 -11.21 -13.91
CA THR A 177 -14.26 -11.33 -14.69
C THR A 177 -13.13 -11.76 -13.78
N SER A 178 -12.31 -12.69 -14.26
CA SER A 178 -11.16 -13.20 -13.50
C SER A 178 -9.89 -13.14 -14.32
N TYR A 179 -8.79 -12.73 -13.72
CA TYR A 179 -7.49 -12.66 -14.39
C TYR A 179 -6.34 -12.95 -13.42
N PHE A 180 -5.21 -13.36 -13.99
CA PHE A 180 -3.96 -13.50 -13.24
C PHE A 180 -3.14 -12.23 -13.27
N ASN A 181 -2.36 -12.03 -12.23
CA ASN A 181 -1.50 -10.87 -12.11
C ASN A 181 -0.16 -11.20 -11.45
N ILE A 182 0.83 -10.34 -11.72
CA ILE A 182 2.17 -10.43 -11.15
C ILE A 182 2.56 -9.05 -10.61
N ASP A 183 3.07 -9.03 -9.39
CA ASP A 183 3.70 -7.85 -8.78
C ASP A 183 5.18 -8.15 -8.53
N VAL A 184 6.05 -7.18 -8.75
CA VAL A 184 7.49 -7.29 -8.43
C VAL A 184 7.92 -6.11 -7.58
N GLY A 185 8.86 -6.35 -6.68
CA GLY A 185 9.35 -5.31 -5.78
C GLY A 185 10.80 -5.51 -5.37
N MET A 186 11.40 -4.41 -4.99
CA MET A 186 12.72 -4.33 -4.37
C MET A 186 12.62 -3.47 -3.12
N SER A 187 13.32 -3.87 -2.06
CA SER A 187 13.37 -3.14 -0.81
C SER A 187 14.78 -3.13 -0.25
N TYR A 188 15.22 -1.98 0.20
CA TYR A 188 16.38 -1.85 1.03
C TYR A 188 15.96 -1.40 2.43
N VAL A 189 16.40 -2.12 3.44
CA VAL A 189 16.06 -1.85 4.85
C VAL A 189 17.33 -1.84 5.67
N ASN A 190 17.56 -0.74 6.34
CA ASN A 190 18.62 -0.58 7.33
C ASN A 190 18.01 -0.19 8.68
N SER A 191 18.77 -0.26 9.77
CA SER A 191 18.29 0.10 11.11
C SER A 191 17.72 1.52 11.22
N LYS A 192 18.15 2.44 10.34
CA LYS A 192 17.75 3.86 10.38
C LYS A 192 16.84 4.28 9.25
N TYR A 193 16.95 3.67 8.08
CA TYR A 193 16.17 4.07 6.92
C TYR A 193 15.75 2.86 6.09
N TYR A 194 14.70 3.05 5.33
CA TYR A 194 14.21 2.05 4.40
C TYR A 194 13.70 2.72 3.11
N ALA A 195 13.82 1.98 2.02
CA ALA A 195 13.32 2.36 0.72
C ALA A 195 12.70 1.14 0.03
N HIS A 196 11.52 1.30 -0.51
CA HIS A 196 10.81 0.25 -1.24
C HIS A 196 10.38 0.75 -2.60
N LEU A 197 10.53 -0.09 -3.61
CA LEU A 197 10.03 0.14 -4.97
C LEU A 197 9.24 -1.08 -5.41
N THR A 198 8.06 -0.87 -5.96
CA THR A 198 7.19 -1.96 -6.43
C THR A 198 6.49 -1.55 -7.71
N VAL A 199 6.41 -2.49 -8.64
CA VAL A 199 5.54 -2.40 -9.80
C VAL A 199 4.45 -3.46 -9.61
N LYS A 200 3.22 -3.00 -9.52
CA LYS A 200 2.04 -3.84 -9.39
C LYS A 200 1.34 -3.96 -10.75
N ASN A 201 0.59 -5.03 -10.90
CA ASN A 201 -0.24 -5.25 -12.07
C ASN A 201 0.57 -5.31 -13.37
N LEU A 202 1.63 -6.14 -13.40
CA LEU A 202 2.49 -6.27 -14.57
C LEU A 202 1.78 -6.91 -15.77
N LEU A 203 0.82 -7.81 -15.52
CA LEU A 203 0.07 -8.45 -16.56
C LEU A 203 -1.12 -7.57 -16.97
N PHE A 204 -1.30 -7.47 -18.26
CA PHE A 204 -2.46 -6.78 -18.82
C PHE A 204 -3.71 -7.66 -18.62
N ALA A 205 -4.79 -7.09 -18.03
CA ALA A 205 -6.07 -7.77 -17.95
C ALA A 205 -6.90 -7.47 -19.22
N PRO A 206 -7.54 -8.48 -19.82
CA PRO A 206 -8.41 -8.25 -20.96
C PRO A 206 -9.65 -7.41 -20.60
N ASP A 207 -10.11 -6.58 -21.54
CA ASP A 207 -11.22 -5.62 -21.40
C ASP A 207 -12.62 -6.26 -21.54
N GLU A 208 -12.87 -7.46 -21.06
CA GLU A 208 -14.07 -8.25 -21.38
C GLU A 208 -15.23 -8.08 -20.39
N TRP A 209 -15.54 -6.86 -19.96
CA TRP A 209 -16.68 -6.67 -19.04
C TRP A 209 -18.05 -6.64 -19.73
N TYR A 210 -18.12 -6.20 -20.96
CA TYR A 210 -19.38 -6.06 -21.70
C TYR A 210 -19.18 -6.66 -23.07
N GLY A 211 -19.78 -7.80 -23.35
CA GLY A 211 -19.69 -8.57 -24.59
C GLY A 211 -19.41 -7.76 -25.87
N GLU A 212 -18.96 -8.41 -26.89
CA GLU A 212 -18.40 -7.89 -28.17
C GLU A 212 -19.19 -6.78 -28.89
N THR A 213 -20.32 -6.30 -28.37
CA THR A 213 -21.29 -5.47 -29.12
C THR A 213 -21.13 -3.96 -28.92
N SER A 214 -20.22 -3.44 -28.10
CA SER A 214 -20.14 -1.99 -27.96
C SER A 214 -18.74 -1.44 -27.86
N ASP A 215 -18.14 -1.08 -28.99
CA ASP A 215 -16.95 -0.20 -29.04
C ASP A 215 -17.18 1.19 -28.39
N ILE A 216 -18.43 1.52 -28.05
CA ILE A 216 -18.85 2.83 -27.55
C ILE A 216 -18.81 2.91 -26.01
N TYR A 217 -18.86 1.78 -25.29
CA TYR A 217 -19.00 1.75 -23.84
C TYR A 217 -17.98 0.84 -23.16
N LYS A 218 -16.73 0.89 -23.62
CA LYS A 218 -15.63 0.25 -22.88
C LYS A 218 -15.44 0.97 -21.56
N THR A 219 -16.13 0.52 -20.54
CA THR A 219 -15.84 0.93 -19.17
C THR A 219 -14.42 0.51 -18.87
N ASP A 220 -13.57 1.47 -18.56
CA ASP A 220 -12.13 1.29 -18.45
C ASP A 220 -11.79 0.64 -17.10
N THR A 221 -12.15 -0.65 -16.94
CA THR A 221 -11.81 -1.46 -15.78
C THR A 221 -10.42 -2.08 -15.90
N ARG A 222 -9.55 -1.46 -16.70
CA ARG A 222 -8.20 -1.97 -16.98
C ARG A 222 -7.39 -2.11 -15.72
N ASN A 223 -6.69 -3.22 -15.63
CA ASN A 223 -5.69 -3.46 -14.61
C ASN A 223 -4.42 -2.65 -14.92
N TYR A 224 -4.44 -1.37 -14.59
CA TYR A 224 -3.31 -0.46 -14.87
C TYR A 224 -2.08 -0.82 -14.06
N LYS A 225 -0.92 -0.74 -14.73
CA LYS A 225 0.36 -0.84 -14.03
C LYS A 225 0.48 0.30 -13.03
N ARG A 226 0.87 -0.06 -11.82
CA ARG A 226 1.03 0.89 -10.73
C ARG A 226 2.44 0.82 -10.17
N PHE A 227 3.09 1.97 -10.14
CA PHE A 227 4.40 2.15 -9.52
C PHE A 227 4.21 2.68 -8.11
N VAL A 228 4.79 2.01 -7.13
CA VAL A 228 4.72 2.39 -5.73
C VAL A 228 6.11 2.51 -5.17
N ALA A 229 6.41 3.65 -4.55
CA ALA A 229 7.68 3.90 -3.87
C ALA A 229 7.41 4.34 -2.43
N SER A 230 8.12 3.76 -1.47
CA SER A 230 8.04 4.16 -0.07
C SER A 230 9.43 4.48 0.46
N LEU A 231 9.51 5.54 1.25
CA LEU A 231 10.73 5.97 1.93
C LEU A 231 10.43 6.28 3.38
N GLY A 232 11.32 5.93 4.28
CA GLY A 232 11.21 6.31 5.68
C GLY A 232 12.57 6.40 6.37
N TYR A 233 12.61 7.18 7.43
CA TYR A 233 13.81 7.37 8.24
C TYR A 233 13.44 7.39 9.71
N VAL A 234 14.23 6.70 10.53
CA VAL A 234 14.07 6.67 11.99
C VAL A 234 15.11 7.56 12.65
N PHE A 235 14.67 8.62 13.27
CA PHE A 235 15.50 9.50 14.09
C PHE A 235 15.53 8.99 15.52
N TYR A 236 16.66 8.45 15.95
CA TYR A 236 16.92 8.13 17.35
C TYR A 236 17.45 9.38 18.04
N THR A 237 16.84 9.77 19.15
CA THR A 237 17.30 10.90 19.96
C THR A 237 17.92 10.40 21.27
N ASP A 238 18.72 11.22 21.93
CA ASP A 238 19.26 10.93 23.26
C ASP A 238 18.18 10.96 24.36
N THR A 239 16.95 11.27 23.97
CA THR A 239 15.76 11.26 24.82
C THR A 239 14.99 9.95 24.63
N PRO A 240 14.01 9.63 25.50
CA PRO A 240 13.18 8.43 25.30
C PRO A 240 12.26 8.49 24.07
N TRP A 241 12.36 9.52 23.24
CA TRP A 241 11.58 9.69 22.02
C TRP A 241 12.38 9.29 20.79
N SER A 242 11.70 8.63 19.85
CA SER A 242 12.18 8.40 18.48
C SER A 242 11.09 8.80 17.49
N PHE A 243 11.47 9.27 16.31
CA PHE A 243 10.56 9.79 15.32
C PHE A 243 10.79 9.09 13.98
N GLU A 244 9.71 8.75 13.29
CA GLU A 244 9.76 8.08 11.99
C GLU A 244 8.86 8.82 10.98
N PRO A 245 9.37 9.84 10.29
CA PRO A 245 8.73 10.35 9.09
C PRO A 245 8.85 9.33 7.96
N SER A 246 7.79 9.19 7.20
CA SER A 246 7.76 8.35 6.01
C SER A 246 6.86 8.92 4.94
N SER A 247 7.11 8.53 3.69
CA SER A 247 6.30 8.89 2.55
C SER A 247 6.06 7.69 1.66
N LEU A 248 4.88 7.66 1.04
CA LEU A 248 4.50 6.69 0.03
C LEU A 248 4.06 7.46 -1.20
N PHE A 249 4.67 7.16 -2.31
CA PHE A 249 4.32 7.70 -3.62
C PHE A 249 3.72 6.60 -4.49
N GLN A 250 2.63 6.91 -5.18
CA GLN A 250 2.00 6.02 -6.14
C GLN A 250 1.77 6.73 -7.46
N TYR A 251 1.96 6.01 -8.54
CA TYR A 251 1.71 6.47 -9.90
C TYR A 251 1.08 5.34 -10.71
N SER A 252 -0.04 5.62 -11.38
CA SER A 252 -0.71 4.71 -12.31
C SER A 252 -0.44 5.16 -13.73
N ASP A 253 -0.05 4.22 -14.59
CA ASP A 253 0.51 4.53 -15.93
C ASP A 253 -0.53 5.18 -16.86
N LEU A 254 -1.70 4.59 -17.01
CA LEU A 254 -2.71 5.05 -17.99
C LEU A 254 -3.72 6.04 -17.43
N SER A 255 -4.06 5.96 -16.15
CA SER A 255 -4.95 6.93 -15.51
C SER A 255 -4.23 8.24 -15.16
N PHE A 256 -2.89 8.28 -15.26
CA PHE A 256 -2.05 9.39 -14.81
C PHE A 256 -2.31 9.81 -13.35
N GLU A 257 -2.93 8.95 -12.59
CA GLU A 257 -3.18 9.19 -11.17
C GLU A 257 -1.89 9.17 -10.38
N LYS A 258 -1.75 10.17 -9.52
CA LYS A 258 -0.60 10.31 -8.63
C LYS A 258 -1.10 10.59 -7.24
N SER A 259 -0.58 9.86 -6.26
CA SER A 259 -0.79 10.17 -4.85
C SER A 259 0.52 10.19 -4.09
N ILE A 260 0.58 11.04 -3.09
CA ILE A 260 1.68 11.09 -2.14
C ILE A 260 1.07 11.15 -0.75
N ASP A 261 1.43 10.17 0.07
CA ASP A 261 1.02 10.10 1.46
C ASP A 261 2.22 10.39 2.35
N PHE A 262 2.04 11.25 3.33
CA PHE A 262 3.04 11.53 4.34
C PHE A 262 2.57 11.01 5.69
N ASN A 263 3.41 10.22 6.34
CA ASN A 263 3.15 9.65 7.64
C ASN A 263 4.23 10.10 8.63
N PHE A 264 3.84 10.28 9.87
CA PHE A 264 4.75 10.59 10.94
C PHE A 264 4.39 9.77 12.17
N LYS A 265 5.36 9.00 12.67
CA LYS A 265 5.23 8.25 13.92
C LYS A 265 6.17 8.80 14.96
N ALA A 266 5.69 8.88 16.19
CA ALA A 266 6.49 9.19 17.35
C ALA A 266 6.43 8.02 18.33
N TYR A 267 7.58 7.55 18.79
CA TYR A 267 7.69 6.45 19.73
C TYR A 267 8.26 6.97 21.04
N TYR A 268 7.64 6.61 22.14
CA TYR A 268 8.12 6.91 23.48
C TYR A 268 8.64 5.64 24.12
N LYS A 269 9.88 5.68 24.64
CA LYS A 269 10.54 4.51 25.26
C LYS A 269 10.44 3.26 24.38
N LEU A 270 11.03 3.31 23.19
CA LEU A 270 11.07 2.19 22.22
C LEU A 270 11.78 0.93 22.75
N ASN A 271 11.98 0.79 24.03
CA ASN A 271 12.78 -0.26 24.65
C ASN A 271 12.00 -1.52 24.97
N TYR A 272 10.85 -1.76 24.36
CA TYR A 272 10.05 -2.88 24.78
C TYR A 272 9.50 -3.66 23.62
N GLY A 273 10.17 -4.73 23.29
CA GLY A 273 9.65 -5.99 22.92
C GLY A 273 9.66 -6.89 24.14
#